data_2295da6cd7e9a10b2a10a16b67cfca32
#
_entry.id   2295da6cd7e9a10b2a10a16b67cfca32
#
_cell.length_a   1.000
_cell.length_b   1.000
_cell.length_c   1.000
_cell.angle_alpha   90.00
_cell.angle_beta   90.00
_cell.angle_gamma   90.00
#
_symmetry.space_group_name_H-M   'P 1'
#
loop_
_entity.id
_entity.type
_entity.pdbx_description
1 polymer ?
#
loop_
_entity_poly.entity_id
_entity_poly.type
_entity_poly.pdbx_seq_one_letter_code
_entity_poly.pdbx_strand_id
1 'polypeptide(L)'
;LVIATPGAEPRVRGESPAQCEYRAVAILDAWTSLYASGIDADVDTLTGWMRAVSLCAPRTRGGQALLIGETDPVLARSLMLWNSPMLAQVEVEDRAQTALPPVFAAACVWGRRDAVGTMLKRIGALAGGDMATIDTIAGTMPSVLGPVPIPQPRTIDSRELEGTADRVKAVVRVPQGRRAELALRLRSASARHVASREPGELRFQMDPKERI
;
A
#
# COMPACT_ATOMS: atom_id res chain seq x y z
N LEU A 1 12.01 -32.79 4.41
CA LEU A 1 10.94 -31.83 4.60
C LEU A 1 11.54 -30.54 5.18
N VAL A 2 11.19 -29.40 4.57
CA VAL A 2 11.57 -28.08 5.05
C VAL A 2 10.28 -27.30 5.28
N ILE A 3 10.19 -26.60 6.40
CA ILE A 3 9.12 -25.64 6.70
C ILE A 3 9.80 -24.29 6.85
N ALA A 4 9.34 -23.30 6.12
CA ALA A 4 9.92 -21.94 6.13
C ALA A 4 8.82 -20.89 6.08
N THR A 5 9.07 -19.74 6.66
CA THR A 5 8.24 -18.55 6.44
C THR A 5 8.53 -17.94 5.06
N PRO A 6 7.57 -17.22 4.46
CA PRO A 6 7.78 -16.57 3.17
C PRO A 6 9.06 -15.71 3.18
N GLY A 7 9.93 -15.97 2.21
CA GLY A 7 11.20 -15.27 2.08
C GLY A 7 12.40 -15.91 2.77
N ALA A 8 12.18 -16.90 3.62
CA ALA A 8 13.24 -17.64 4.33
C ALA A 8 13.48 -19.04 3.75
N GLU A 9 12.94 -19.35 2.57
CA GLU A 9 13.08 -20.66 1.93
C GLU A 9 14.54 -20.94 1.61
N PRO A 10 15.14 -22.02 2.19
CA PRO A 10 16.52 -22.35 1.91
C PRO A 10 16.67 -22.93 0.51
N ARG A 11 17.75 -22.60 -0.15
CA ARG A 11 18.12 -23.26 -1.42
C ARG A 11 18.73 -24.61 -1.12
N VAL A 12 18.27 -25.64 -1.82
CA VAL A 12 18.91 -26.97 -1.77
C VAL A 12 20.27 -26.88 -2.45
N ARG A 13 21.29 -27.46 -1.82
CA ARG A 13 22.63 -27.59 -2.40
C ARG A 13 22.83 -29.03 -2.82
N GLY A 14 23.29 -29.26 -4.03
CA GLY A 14 23.59 -30.57 -4.61
C GLY A 14 24.72 -30.47 -5.61
N GLU A 15 25.24 -31.62 -6.03
CA GLU A 15 26.34 -31.71 -7.00
C GLU A 15 25.88 -31.46 -8.45
N SER A 16 24.58 -31.54 -8.70
CA SER A 16 23.98 -31.25 -10.01
C SER A 16 22.78 -30.33 -9.88
N PRO A 17 22.41 -29.59 -10.95
CA PRO A 17 21.21 -28.74 -10.92
C PRO A 17 19.93 -29.48 -10.52
N ALA A 18 19.80 -30.75 -10.91
CA ALA A 18 18.64 -31.57 -10.56
C ALA A 18 18.56 -31.92 -9.06
N GLN A 19 19.68 -31.88 -8.36
CA GLN A 19 19.73 -32.06 -6.89
C GLN A 19 19.54 -30.78 -6.11
N CYS A 20 19.53 -29.63 -6.79
CA CYS A 20 19.37 -28.32 -6.18
C CYS A 20 17.92 -27.82 -6.14
N GLU A 21 16.94 -28.71 -6.43
CA GLU A 21 15.53 -28.36 -6.54
C GLU A 21 14.68 -29.21 -5.59
N TYR A 22 13.58 -28.60 -5.12
CA TYR A 22 12.56 -29.35 -4.40
C TYR A 22 11.69 -30.14 -5.38
N ARG A 23 11.24 -31.32 -5.01
CA ARG A 23 10.26 -32.07 -5.82
C ARG A 23 8.85 -31.52 -5.70
N ALA A 24 8.54 -30.93 -4.55
CA ALA A 24 7.26 -30.27 -4.33
C ALA A 24 7.44 -29.06 -3.44
N VAL A 25 6.64 -28.03 -3.69
CA VAL A 25 6.49 -26.86 -2.85
C VAL A 25 5.01 -26.68 -2.54
N ALA A 26 4.66 -26.56 -1.26
CA ALA A 26 3.32 -26.28 -0.81
C ALA A 26 3.27 -24.92 -0.13
N ILE A 27 2.38 -24.07 -0.58
CA ILE A 27 2.01 -22.81 0.06
C ILE A 27 0.79 -23.13 0.90
N LEU A 28 0.94 -23.10 2.24
CA LEU A 28 -0.09 -23.63 3.14
C LEU A 28 -1.17 -22.61 3.47
N ASP A 29 -0.81 -21.35 3.64
CA ASP A 29 -1.70 -20.31 4.16
C ASP A 29 -2.09 -19.30 3.07
N ALA A 30 -2.57 -19.79 1.91
CA ALA A 30 -2.95 -18.93 0.80
C ALA A 30 -4.06 -17.92 1.18
N TRP A 31 -4.94 -18.28 2.10
CA TRP A 31 -6.01 -17.41 2.63
C TRP A 31 -5.49 -16.13 3.30
N THR A 32 -4.23 -16.10 3.75
CA THR A 32 -3.64 -14.88 4.34
C THR A 32 -3.57 -13.73 3.34
N SER A 33 -3.53 -14.03 2.04
CA SER A 33 -3.58 -13.03 0.98
C SER A 33 -4.86 -12.17 1.03
N LEU A 34 -5.98 -12.75 1.43
CA LEU A 34 -7.28 -12.07 1.51
C LEU A 34 -7.31 -10.98 2.61
N TYR A 35 -6.42 -11.08 3.58
CA TYR A 35 -6.30 -10.15 4.71
C TYR A 35 -5.06 -9.26 4.63
N ALA A 36 -4.26 -9.43 3.58
CA ALA A 36 -3.08 -8.60 3.38
C ALA A 36 -3.51 -7.15 3.15
N SER A 37 -2.90 -6.24 3.89
CA SER A 37 -3.19 -4.81 3.81
C SER A 37 -2.05 -4.10 3.06
N GLY A 38 -2.42 -3.20 2.17
CA GLY A 38 -1.45 -2.41 1.40
C GLY A 38 -1.83 -2.35 -0.07
N ILE A 39 -1.36 -1.31 -0.73
CA ILE A 39 -1.63 -1.11 -2.16
C ILE A 39 -0.97 -2.20 -3.00
N ASP A 40 0.21 -2.68 -2.59
CA ASP A 40 0.99 -3.67 -3.32
C ASP A 40 0.80 -5.10 -2.78
N ALA A 41 -0.18 -5.34 -1.88
CA ALA A 41 -0.34 -6.59 -1.15
C ALA A 41 -0.44 -7.83 -2.07
N ASP A 42 -1.21 -7.73 -3.13
CA ASP A 42 -1.41 -8.85 -4.07
C ASP A 42 -0.18 -9.10 -4.94
N VAL A 43 0.50 -8.03 -5.35
CA VAL A 43 1.76 -8.11 -6.11
C VAL A 43 2.87 -8.70 -5.25
N ASP A 44 2.98 -8.28 -4.00
CA ASP A 44 3.96 -8.80 -3.04
C ASP A 44 3.67 -10.27 -2.73
N THR A 45 2.40 -10.64 -2.55
CA THR A 45 1.96 -12.01 -2.33
C THR A 45 2.32 -12.90 -3.52
N LEU A 46 1.94 -12.51 -4.74
CA LEU A 46 2.27 -13.27 -5.95
C LEU A 46 3.79 -13.42 -6.12
N THR A 47 4.53 -12.35 -5.88
CA THR A 47 6.00 -12.35 -5.96
C THR A 47 6.60 -13.34 -4.97
N GLY A 48 6.11 -13.36 -3.74
CA GLY A 48 6.52 -14.32 -2.72
C GLY A 48 6.23 -15.76 -3.12
N TRP A 49 5.03 -16.03 -3.63
CA TRP A 49 4.64 -17.37 -4.11
C TRP A 49 5.45 -17.83 -5.30
N MET A 50 5.63 -16.96 -6.31
CA MET A 50 6.46 -17.30 -7.48
C MET A 50 7.90 -17.58 -7.09
N ARG A 51 8.45 -16.83 -6.12
CA ARG A 51 9.79 -17.07 -5.60
C ARG A 51 9.89 -18.45 -4.92
N ALA A 52 8.96 -18.81 -4.05
CA ALA A 52 8.93 -20.10 -3.41
C ALA A 52 8.80 -21.24 -4.44
N VAL A 53 7.85 -21.13 -5.38
CA VAL A 53 7.61 -22.12 -6.43
C VAL A 53 8.79 -22.23 -7.40
N SER A 54 9.56 -21.16 -7.62
CA SER A 54 10.77 -21.19 -8.47
C SER A 54 11.87 -22.11 -7.93
N LEU A 55 11.80 -22.50 -6.66
CA LEU A 55 12.72 -23.48 -6.07
C LEU A 55 12.31 -24.93 -6.38
N CYS A 56 11.12 -25.14 -6.93
CA CYS A 56 10.61 -26.46 -7.32
C CYS A 56 11.20 -26.89 -8.66
N ALA A 57 11.40 -28.19 -8.83
CA ALA A 57 11.73 -28.75 -10.12
C ALA A 57 10.65 -28.41 -11.17
N PRO A 58 11.01 -28.24 -12.44
CA PRO A 58 10.03 -28.01 -13.48
C PRO A 58 9.08 -29.20 -13.66
N ARG A 59 7.88 -28.93 -14.12
CA ARG A 59 6.83 -29.96 -14.34
C ARG A 59 7.33 -31.12 -15.20
N THR A 60 8.18 -30.84 -16.17
CA THR A 60 8.78 -31.87 -17.05
C THR A 60 9.67 -32.85 -16.30
N ARG A 61 10.13 -32.53 -15.11
CA ARG A 61 10.90 -33.38 -14.20
C ARG A 61 10.09 -33.83 -12.98
N GLY A 62 8.76 -33.72 -13.05
CA GLY A 62 7.85 -34.17 -12.01
C GLY A 62 7.71 -33.22 -10.82
N GLY A 63 8.14 -31.97 -10.95
CA GLY A 63 7.93 -30.96 -9.93
C GLY A 63 6.45 -30.62 -9.75
N GLN A 64 6.05 -30.37 -8.51
CA GLN A 64 4.66 -30.05 -8.12
C GLN A 64 4.62 -28.82 -7.22
N ALA A 65 3.74 -27.90 -7.55
CA ALA A 65 3.40 -26.78 -6.67
C ALA A 65 1.96 -26.91 -6.20
N LEU A 66 1.74 -26.76 -4.92
CA LEU A 66 0.44 -26.86 -4.27
C LEU A 66 0.11 -25.51 -3.61
N LEU A 67 -1.06 -24.99 -3.89
CA LEU A 67 -1.61 -23.84 -3.21
C LEU A 67 -2.76 -24.31 -2.34
N ILE A 68 -2.64 -24.13 -1.02
CA ILE A 68 -3.59 -24.66 -0.04
C ILE A 68 -4.25 -23.49 0.69
N GLY A 69 -5.56 -23.47 0.66
CA GLY A 69 -6.39 -22.42 1.24
C GLY A 69 -7.13 -21.61 0.19
N GLU A 70 -8.09 -20.85 0.66
CA GLU A 70 -8.86 -19.91 -0.18
C GLU A 70 -7.99 -18.70 -0.53
N THR A 71 -8.09 -18.21 -1.75
CA THR A 71 -7.37 -17.03 -2.22
C THR A 71 -8.12 -16.37 -3.37
N ASP A 72 -7.70 -15.16 -3.75
CA ASP A 72 -8.21 -14.50 -4.92
C ASP A 72 -7.96 -15.33 -6.20
N PRO A 73 -9.00 -15.54 -7.05
CA PRO A 73 -8.88 -16.33 -8.27
C PRO A 73 -7.85 -15.77 -9.28
N VAL A 74 -7.64 -14.45 -9.32
CA VAL A 74 -6.67 -13.83 -10.23
C VAL A 74 -5.25 -14.13 -9.76
N LEU A 75 -5.00 -14.08 -8.45
CA LEU A 75 -3.72 -14.47 -7.83
C LEU A 75 -3.39 -15.93 -8.14
N ALA A 76 -4.33 -16.85 -7.85
CA ALA A 76 -4.14 -18.27 -8.10
C ALA A 76 -3.86 -18.54 -9.58
N ARG A 77 -4.63 -17.95 -10.48
CA ARG A 77 -4.47 -18.11 -11.93
C ARG A 77 -3.14 -17.54 -12.44
N SER A 78 -2.73 -16.38 -11.90
CA SER A 78 -1.44 -15.75 -12.25
C SER A 78 -0.26 -16.65 -11.87
N LEU A 79 -0.33 -17.30 -10.70
CA LEU A 79 0.67 -18.28 -10.28
C LEU A 79 0.66 -19.53 -11.18
N MET A 80 -0.53 -20.12 -11.44
CA MET A 80 -0.67 -21.34 -12.25
C MET A 80 -0.17 -21.16 -13.68
N LEU A 81 -0.40 -19.99 -14.28
CA LEU A 81 0.03 -19.65 -15.64
C LEU A 81 1.43 -19.05 -15.70
N TRP A 82 2.06 -18.81 -14.53
CA TRP A 82 3.34 -18.12 -14.44
C TRP A 82 3.30 -16.74 -15.13
N ASN A 83 2.18 -16.04 -14.98
CA ASN A 83 1.87 -14.80 -15.69
C ASN A 83 1.56 -13.64 -14.73
N SER A 84 2.60 -13.03 -14.17
CA SER A 84 2.45 -11.85 -13.31
C SER A 84 1.86 -10.61 -14.03
N PRO A 85 2.09 -10.37 -15.33
CA PRO A 85 1.44 -9.27 -16.05
C PRO A 85 -0.10 -9.32 -16.00
N MET A 86 -0.70 -10.50 -15.89
CA MET A 86 -2.16 -10.62 -15.78
C MET A 86 -2.68 -9.99 -14.49
N LEU A 87 -2.03 -10.23 -13.36
CA LEU A 87 -2.38 -9.55 -12.10
C LEU A 87 -2.13 -8.06 -12.20
N ALA A 88 -0.96 -7.66 -12.74
CA ALA A 88 -0.60 -6.24 -12.84
C ALA A 88 -1.60 -5.45 -13.68
N GLN A 89 -2.18 -6.04 -14.73
CA GLN A 89 -3.20 -5.40 -15.55
C GLN A 89 -4.49 -5.17 -14.76
N VAL A 90 -4.98 -6.18 -14.05
CA VAL A 90 -6.19 -6.07 -13.20
C VAL A 90 -5.97 -5.01 -12.11
N GLU A 91 -4.82 -5.07 -11.44
CA GLU A 91 -4.46 -4.09 -10.41
C GLU A 91 -4.43 -2.64 -10.93
N VAL A 92 -3.88 -2.42 -12.13
CA VAL A 92 -3.84 -1.07 -12.74
C VAL A 92 -5.24 -0.58 -13.08
N GLU A 93 -6.11 -1.45 -13.58
CA GLU A 93 -7.51 -1.11 -13.89
C GLU A 93 -8.29 -0.74 -12.62
N ASP A 94 -8.16 -1.54 -11.55
CA ASP A 94 -8.81 -1.28 -10.28
C ASP A 94 -8.29 0.01 -9.61
N ARG A 95 -6.98 0.24 -9.69
CA ARG A 95 -6.36 1.46 -9.17
C ARG A 95 -6.76 2.70 -9.97
N ALA A 96 -7.01 2.56 -11.26
CA ALA A 96 -7.54 3.66 -12.07
C ALA A 96 -8.97 4.04 -11.64
N GLN A 97 -9.82 3.04 -11.37
CA GLN A 97 -11.19 3.26 -10.92
C GLN A 97 -11.26 3.85 -9.50
N THR A 98 -10.33 3.48 -8.63
CA THR A 98 -10.27 3.93 -7.23
C THR A 98 -9.37 5.16 -7.02
N ALA A 99 -8.84 5.75 -8.11
CA ALA A 99 -7.93 6.89 -8.09
C ALA A 99 -6.69 6.64 -7.19
N LEU A 100 -6.06 5.47 -7.35
CA LEU A 100 -4.88 5.05 -6.60
C LEU A 100 -3.60 5.03 -7.46
N PRO A 101 -2.40 5.04 -6.83
CA PRO A 101 -1.14 4.84 -7.54
C PRO A 101 -1.08 3.48 -8.26
N PRO A 102 -0.40 3.38 -9.41
CA PRO A 102 0.43 4.39 -10.07
C PRO A 102 -0.33 5.33 -11.03
N VAL A 103 -1.63 5.11 -11.26
CA VAL A 103 -2.42 5.93 -12.21
C VAL A 103 -2.65 7.34 -11.66
N PHE A 104 -2.88 7.42 -10.36
CA PHE A 104 -2.95 8.67 -9.61
C PHE A 104 -1.80 8.76 -8.62
N ALA A 105 -1.39 9.97 -8.28
CA ALA A 105 -0.55 10.22 -7.12
C ALA A 105 -1.45 10.51 -5.93
N ALA A 106 -1.14 9.90 -4.80
CA ALA A 106 -1.87 10.11 -3.56
C ALA A 106 -0.96 10.67 -2.47
N ALA A 107 -1.53 11.48 -1.59
CA ALA A 107 -0.85 11.93 -0.39
C ALA A 107 -1.78 11.76 0.81
N CYS A 108 -1.27 11.15 1.87
CA CYS A 108 -1.90 11.18 3.18
C CYS A 108 -1.40 12.37 3.97
N VAL A 109 -2.31 13.12 4.56
CA VAL A 109 -2.04 14.23 5.49
C VAL A 109 -2.73 13.88 6.78
N TRP A 110 -2.02 13.92 7.90
CA TRP A 110 -2.59 13.63 9.21
C TRP A 110 -2.05 14.57 10.28
N GLY A 111 -2.86 14.79 11.29
CA GLY A 111 -2.56 15.67 12.38
C GLY A 111 -3.81 16.19 13.05
N ARG A 112 -3.70 17.31 13.78
CA ARG A 112 -4.88 17.99 14.33
C ARG A 112 -5.80 18.45 13.20
N ARG A 113 -7.10 18.35 13.42
CA ARG A 113 -8.16 18.72 12.46
C ARG A 113 -7.95 20.12 11.86
N ASP A 114 -7.66 21.10 12.72
CA ASP A 114 -7.45 22.49 12.29
C ASP A 114 -6.21 22.64 11.40
N ALA A 115 -5.11 21.98 11.78
CA ALA A 115 -3.85 21.99 11.04
C ALA A 115 -4.00 21.32 9.68
N VAL A 116 -4.66 20.16 9.64
CA VAL A 116 -4.97 19.45 8.38
C VAL A 116 -5.87 20.30 7.49
N GLY A 117 -6.95 20.88 8.03
CA GLY A 117 -7.86 21.76 7.29
C GLY A 117 -7.14 22.99 6.71
N THR A 118 -6.26 23.62 7.48
CA THR A 118 -5.44 24.74 7.02
C THR A 118 -4.48 24.32 5.91
N MET A 119 -3.85 23.16 6.05
CA MET A 119 -2.97 22.62 5.02
C MET A 119 -3.72 22.35 3.71
N LEU A 120 -4.88 21.72 3.78
CA LEU A 120 -5.70 21.44 2.59
C LEU A 120 -6.13 22.73 1.86
N LYS A 121 -6.54 23.76 2.61
CA LYS A 121 -6.84 25.10 2.07
C LYS A 121 -5.62 25.71 1.36
N ARG A 122 -4.44 25.60 1.97
CA ARG A 122 -3.19 26.14 1.39
C ARG A 122 -2.77 25.40 0.11
N ILE A 123 -2.95 24.10 0.08
CA ILE A 123 -2.70 23.30 -1.12
C ILE A 123 -3.62 23.76 -2.27
N GLY A 124 -4.88 23.98 -2.00
CA GLY A 124 -5.85 24.52 -2.94
C GLY A 124 -5.51 25.94 -3.39
N ALA A 125 -5.21 26.85 -2.45
CA ALA A 125 -4.89 28.24 -2.75
C ALA A 125 -3.62 28.40 -3.62
N LEU A 126 -2.62 27.54 -3.45
CA LEU A 126 -1.40 27.56 -4.26
C LEU A 126 -1.64 27.11 -5.72
N ALA A 127 -2.81 26.56 -6.03
CA ALA A 127 -3.16 26.07 -7.37
C ALA A 127 -3.61 27.16 -8.35
N GLY A 128 -3.55 28.44 -7.97
CA GLY A 128 -4.06 29.50 -8.83
C GLY A 128 -5.57 29.51 -8.95
N GLY A 129 -6.25 29.21 -7.88
CA GLY A 129 -7.66 29.58 -7.73
C GLY A 129 -8.67 28.44 -7.78
N ASP A 130 -8.30 27.20 -7.92
CA ASP A 130 -9.36 26.20 -7.95
C ASP A 130 -9.10 25.01 -7.02
N MET A 131 -9.60 25.13 -5.76
CA MET A 131 -9.83 23.96 -4.90
C MET A 131 -10.65 22.89 -5.64
N ALA A 132 -11.59 23.34 -6.47
CA ALA A 132 -12.37 22.50 -7.36
C ALA A 132 -11.52 21.63 -8.29
N THR A 133 -10.30 22.02 -8.64
CA THR A 133 -9.45 21.23 -9.56
C THR A 133 -8.79 20.04 -8.84
N ILE A 134 -8.54 20.09 -7.55
CA ILE A 134 -8.12 18.92 -6.76
C ILE A 134 -9.33 18.03 -6.46
N ASP A 135 -10.46 18.64 -6.15
CA ASP A 135 -11.72 17.95 -5.86
C ASP A 135 -12.39 17.38 -7.14
N THR A 136 -12.34 18.09 -8.26
CA THR A 136 -13.03 17.72 -9.50
C THR A 136 -12.33 16.60 -10.25
N ILE A 137 -11.01 16.46 -10.12
CA ILE A 137 -10.25 15.40 -10.80
C ILE A 137 -10.45 14.05 -10.12
N ALA A 138 -10.72 14.02 -8.82
CA ALA A 138 -10.92 12.78 -8.06
C ALA A 138 -12.41 12.44 -7.83
N GLY A 139 -13.33 13.36 -8.14
CA GLY A 139 -14.76 13.16 -7.83
C GLY A 139 -15.06 13.00 -6.33
N THR A 140 -14.08 13.25 -5.48
CA THR A 140 -14.17 13.08 -4.04
C THR A 140 -13.55 14.27 -3.34
N MET A 141 -14.34 14.96 -2.54
CA MET A 141 -13.84 15.77 -1.44
C MET A 141 -12.75 14.98 -0.71
N PRO A 142 -11.65 15.62 -0.25
CA PRO A 142 -10.67 14.92 0.58
C PRO A 142 -11.45 14.21 1.68
N SER A 143 -11.55 12.88 1.57
CA SER A 143 -12.29 12.11 2.56
C SER A 143 -11.51 12.25 3.87
N VAL A 144 -12.06 13.03 4.77
CA VAL A 144 -11.62 13.02 6.16
C VAL A 144 -12.03 11.65 6.70
N LEU A 145 -11.16 10.69 6.57
CA LEU A 145 -11.31 9.41 7.22
C LEU A 145 -11.20 9.67 8.72
N GLY A 146 -12.21 9.34 9.48
CA GLY A 146 -12.37 9.59 10.91
C GLY A 146 -11.11 9.48 11.80
N PRO A 147 -11.23 9.44 13.12
CA PRO A 147 -10.07 9.42 14.01
C PRO A 147 -9.15 8.25 13.69
N VAL A 148 -7.87 8.53 13.47
CA VAL A 148 -6.86 7.49 13.24
C VAL A 148 -6.77 6.62 14.48
N PRO A 149 -6.99 5.30 14.40
CA PRO A 149 -6.72 4.42 15.53
C PRO A 149 -5.23 4.51 15.85
N ILE A 150 -4.91 5.06 16.99
CA ILE A 150 -3.52 5.07 17.48
C ILE A 150 -3.28 3.69 18.09
N PRO A 151 -2.18 2.99 17.74
CA PRO A 151 -1.77 1.80 18.48
C PRO A 151 -1.66 2.19 19.94
N GLN A 152 -2.47 1.61 20.81
CA GLN A 152 -2.51 1.98 22.22
C GLN A 152 -1.19 1.56 22.88
N PRO A 153 -0.38 2.49 23.40
CA PRO A 153 0.62 2.14 24.38
C PRO A 153 -0.10 1.64 25.65
N ARG A 154 0.47 0.68 26.32
CA ARG A 154 -0.16 -0.06 27.44
C ARG A 154 -0.53 0.77 28.70
N THR A 155 -0.27 2.07 28.70
CA THR A 155 -0.67 3.01 29.75
C THR A 155 -0.86 4.40 29.13
N ILE A 156 -2.12 4.84 29.02
CA ILE A 156 -2.46 6.17 28.51
C ILE A 156 -2.95 7.00 29.69
N ASP A 157 -2.32 8.15 29.87
CA ASP A 157 -2.79 9.18 30.80
C ASP A 157 -4.06 9.85 30.22
N SER A 158 -5.06 10.12 31.06
CA SER A 158 -6.36 10.66 30.64
C SER A 158 -6.25 11.99 29.85
N ARG A 159 -5.17 12.73 30.04
CA ARG A 159 -4.86 13.96 29.28
C ARG A 159 -4.41 13.71 27.84
N GLU A 160 -3.86 12.54 27.53
CA GLU A 160 -3.49 12.16 26.15
C GLU A 160 -4.72 11.73 25.35
N LEU A 161 -5.75 11.21 25.98
CA LEU A 161 -7.02 10.82 25.33
C LEU A 161 -7.79 12.02 24.75
N GLU A 162 -7.80 13.16 25.43
CA GLU A 162 -8.43 14.38 24.93
C GLU A 162 -7.75 14.93 23.68
N GLY A 163 -6.42 14.81 23.56
CA GLY A 163 -5.67 15.22 22.38
C GLY A 163 -5.82 14.29 21.16
N THR A 164 -6.29 13.06 21.37
CA THR A 164 -6.38 12.03 20.34
C THR A 164 -7.68 12.11 19.53
N ALA A 165 -8.76 12.56 20.15
CA ALA A 165 -10.08 12.69 19.53
C ALA A 165 -10.13 13.73 18.39
N ASP A 166 -9.18 14.65 18.33
CA ASP A 166 -9.10 15.72 17.34
C ASP A 166 -8.10 15.44 16.19
N ARG A 167 -7.50 14.26 16.14
CA ARG A 167 -6.61 13.86 15.05
C ARG A 167 -7.40 13.28 13.88
N VAL A 168 -7.09 13.76 12.68
CA VAL A 168 -7.71 13.33 11.44
C VAL A 168 -6.66 12.97 10.41
N LYS A 169 -7.05 12.07 9.50
CA LYS A 169 -6.30 11.73 8.30
C LYS A 169 -7.11 12.19 7.09
N ALA A 170 -6.47 12.87 6.17
CA ALA A 170 -7.04 13.24 4.89
C ALA A 170 -6.21 12.64 3.76
N VAL A 171 -6.87 12.27 2.67
CA VAL A 171 -6.21 11.75 1.47
C VAL A 171 -6.45 12.71 0.33
N VAL A 172 -5.38 13.15 -0.31
CA VAL A 172 -5.41 14.01 -1.49
C VAL A 172 -4.94 13.20 -2.68
N ARG A 173 -5.72 13.20 -3.75
CA ARG A 173 -5.42 12.47 -4.99
C ARG A 173 -5.33 13.45 -6.16
N VAL A 174 -4.36 13.24 -7.03
CA VAL A 174 -4.18 14.00 -8.27
C VAL A 174 -3.76 13.05 -9.40
N PRO A 175 -4.02 13.38 -10.67
CA PRO A 175 -3.44 12.63 -11.77
C PRO A 175 -1.93 12.55 -11.65
N GLN A 176 -1.33 11.43 -12.05
CA GLN A 176 0.11 11.18 -11.90
C GLN A 176 0.98 12.30 -12.47
N GLY A 177 0.58 12.92 -13.58
CA GLY A 177 1.29 14.07 -14.15
C GLY A 177 1.41 15.29 -13.24
N ARG A 178 0.56 15.40 -12.22
CA ARG A 178 0.58 16.49 -11.22
C ARG A 178 1.25 16.12 -9.90
N ARG A 179 1.86 14.95 -9.80
CA ARG A 179 2.53 14.46 -8.59
C ARG A 179 3.57 15.43 -8.03
N ALA A 180 4.43 15.96 -8.90
CA ALA A 180 5.47 16.91 -8.48
C ALA A 180 4.89 18.21 -7.92
N GLU A 181 3.82 18.71 -8.53
CA GLU A 181 3.11 19.90 -8.09
C GLU A 181 2.50 19.67 -6.69
N LEU A 182 1.81 18.55 -6.49
CA LEU A 182 1.25 18.19 -5.18
C LEU A 182 2.35 18.12 -4.11
N ALA A 183 3.48 17.47 -4.40
CA ALA A 183 4.60 17.35 -3.48
C ALA A 183 5.20 18.71 -3.09
N LEU A 184 5.37 19.62 -4.05
CA LEU A 184 5.85 20.97 -3.79
C LEU A 184 4.88 21.78 -2.92
N ARG A 185 3.58 21.67 -3.17
CA ARG A 185 2.55 22.36 -2.39
C ARG A 185 2.50 21.86 -0.96
N LEU A 186 2.54 20.56 -0.76
CA LEU A 186 2.57 19.93 0.57
C LEU A 186 3.81 20.39 1.35
N ARG A 187 4.99 20.38 0.73
CA ARG A 187 6.23 20.87 1.35
C ARG A 187 6.13 22.35 1.73
N SER A 188 5.64 23.20 0.83
CA SER A 188 5.48 24.64 1.08
C SER A 188 4.47 24.91 2.19
N ALA A 189 3.35 24.19 2.21
CA ALA A 189 2.33 24.33 3.26
C ALA A 189 2.88 23.86 4.61
N SER A 190 3.61 22.76 4.65
CA SER A 190 4.26 22.23 5.86
C SER A 190 5.32 23.19 6.38
N ALA A 191 6.18 23.74 5.51
CA ALA A 191 7.19 24.70 5.90
C ALA A 191 6.57 25.98 6.50
N ARG A 192 5.46 26.47 5.93
CA ARG A 192 4.72 27.60 6.48
C ARG A 192 4.11 27.29 7.85
N HIS A 193 3.53 26.09 8.02
CA HIS A 193 2.99 25.67 9.32
C HIS A 193 4.06 25.73 10.42
N VAL A 194 5.26 25.18 10.12
CA VAL A 194 6.40 25.21 11.05
C VAL A 194 6.89 26.64 11.29
N ALA A 195 7.08 27.44 10.24
CA ALA A 195 7.58 28.81 10.33
C ALA A 195 6.63 29.72 11.12
N SER A 196 5.32 29.53 10.96
CA SER A 196 4.30 30.29 11.67
C SER A 196 4.05 29.79 13.10
N ARG A 197 4.75 28.74 13.54
CA ARG A 197 4.55 28.10 14.85
C ARG A 197 3.08 27.79 15.13
N GLU A 198 2.35 27.37 14.09
CA GLU A 198 0.94 27.00 14.22
C GLU A 198 0.78 25.80 15.16
N PRO A 199 -0.22 25.81 16.04
CA PRO A 199 -0.40 24.74 17.00
C PRO A 199 -0.84 23.44 16.30
N GLY A 200 -0.37 22.30 16.82
CA GLY A 200 -0.77 20.97 16.41
C GLY A 200 0.23 20.29 15.49
N GLU A 201 0.30 18.98 15.67
CA GLU A 201 1.13 18.12 14.82
C GLU A 201 0.53 18.05 13.41
N LEU A 202 1.37 18.13 12.41
CA LEU A 202 1.01 18.00 11.00
C LEU A 202 2.08 17.19 10.28
N ARG A 203 1.67 16.11 9.65
CA ARG A 203 2.55 15.26 8.83
C ARG A 203 1.90 14.94 7.50
N PHE A 204 2.71 14.64 6.51
CA PHE A 204 2.23 14.12 5.24
C PHE A 204 3.18 13.06 4.67
N GLN A 205 2.64 12.18 3.85
CA GLN A 205 3.37 11.15 3.12
C GLN A 205 2.82 11.04 1.71
N MET A 206 3.72 11.07 0.72
CA MET A 206 3.37 10.83 -0.68
C MET A 206 3.31 9.32 -0.96
N ASP A 207 2.34 8.93 -1.76
CA ASP A 207 2.13 7.55 -2.25
C ASP A 207 2.29 6.51 -1.12
N PRO A 208 1.49 6.58 -0.05
CA PRO A 208 1.58 5.65 1.06
C PRO A 208 1.25 4.24 0.58
N LYS A 209 1.99 3.25 1.07
CA LYS A 209 1.79 1.84 0.72
C LYS A 209 0.63 1.19 1.47
N GLU A 210 0.19 1.80 2.54
CA GLU A 210 -0.98 1.34 3.30
C GLU A 210 -2.26 1.61 2.51
N ARG A 211 -3.27 0.75 2.69
CA ARG A 211 -4.61 1.00 2.11
C ARG A 211 -5.14 2.35 2.61
N ILE A 212 -5.50 3.19 1.65
CA ILE A 212 -5.99 4.55 1.85
C ILE A 212 -7.51 4.51 1.87
#